data_1699755759d5f29fb783080d3e9d4649
#
_entry.id   1699755759d5f29fb783080d3e9d4649
#
_cell.length_a   1.000
_cell.length_b   1.000
_cell.length_c   1.000
_cell.angle_alpha   90.00
_cell.angle_beta   90.00
_cell.angle_gamma   90.00
#
_symmetry.space_group_name_H-M   'P 1'
#
loop_
_entity.id
_entity.type
_entity.pdbx_description
1 polymer ?
#
loop_
_entity_poly.entity_id
_entity_poly.type
_entity_poly.pdbx_seq_one_letter_code
_entity_poly.pdbx_strand_id
1 'polypeptide(L)'
;MKKYVIYIVVTLSLLIAAAALYYFRFVPKEQGFAVKEIGRVTKIVMKNTKQQQIVLSRQGDKWFVNDKYPAREDLTSILLNTISRVTSLSPVPKRAHDNVMRQMMTENVKVDIYAVDEIIKTYFVGGETVNSRGTYMLLESEHENEKRPHITYVPGYNGFLTPIYANIDEETWRSRLVFNYAEKDIEQLSLKYYDNEKASFQINRVSADSFIVRPLNDKYLINQPNELRYLKQYLAFYQSIASEAFETANSQKDSIMRTTPYCTIEVKNTKGETNKVNIYYMPITKRTKSVVDQNGKPLTYDLDRYYASQNDRDFLVVQYYVFGKILRQYADFFYQPTIKPQLGEDAYPELK
;
A
#
# COMPACT_ATOMS: atom_id res chain seq x y z
N MET A 1 48.92 4.13 50.16
CA MET A 1 47.89 3.43 49.36
C MET A 1 46.81 4.38 48.75
N LYS A 2 46.14 5.25 49.50
CA LYS A 2 45.07 6.14 48.95
C LYS A 2 45.51 7.06 47.79
N LYS A 3 46.73 7.60 47.81
CA LYS A 3 47.24 8.48 46.73
C LYS A 3 47.40 7.74 45.38
N TYR A 4 47.87 6.50 45.39
CA TYR A 4 48.04 5.69 44.16
C TYR A 4 46.70 5.30 43.56
N VAL A 5 45.66 5.05 44.37
CA VAL A 5 44.31 4.77 43.92
C VAL A 5 43.73 5.97 43.16
N ILE A 6 43.98 7.20 43.67
CA ILE A 6 43.50 8.43 43.00
C ILE A 6 44.18 8.58 41.63
N TYR A 7 45.50 8.36 41.52
CA TYR A 7 46.20 8.45 40.23
C TYR A 7 45.70 7.40 39.24
N ILE A 8 45.43 6.18 39.69
CA ILE A 8 44.89 5.11 38.83
C ILE A 8 43.50 5.50 38.32
N VAL A 9 42.62 6.04 39.16
CA VAL A 9 41.26 6.47 38.76
C VAL A 9 41.33 7.63 37.76
N VAL A 10 42.22 8.61 37.98
CA VAL A 10 42.36 9.75 37.04
C VAL A 10 42.93 9.30 35.71
N THR A 11 43.94 8.44 35.68
CA THR A 11 44.48 7.91 34.41
C THR A 11 43.49 7.05 33.67
N LEU A 12 42.69 6.24 34.36
CA LEU A 12 41.64 5.44 33.76
C LEU A 12 40.53 6.31 33.15
N SER A 13 40.09 7.38 33.85
CA SER A 13 39.10 8.31 33.35
C SER A 13 39.59 9.09 32.12
N LEU A 14 40.86 9.48 32.09
CA LEU A 14 41.51 10.13 30.93
C LEU A 14 41.60 9.17 29.73
N LEU A 15 41.93 7.90 29.96
CA LEU A 15 41.96 6.87 28.90
C LEU A 15 40.55 6.62 28.33
N ILE A 16 39.52 6.54 29.17
CA ILE A 16 38.13 6.39 28.75
C ILE A 16 37.67 7.62 27.93
N ALA A 17 37.99 8.83 28.41
CA ALA A 17 37.69 10.05 27.69
C ALA A 17 38.41 10.14 26.34
N ALA A 18 39.69 9.77 26.29
CA ALA A 18 40.45 9.70 25.04
C ALA A 18 39.92 8.62 24.08
N ALA A 19 39.53 7.45 24.58
CA ALA A 19 38.93 6.40 23.80
C ALA A 19 37.55 6.82 23.28
N ALA A 20 36.72 7.51 24.07
CA ALA A 20 35.45 8.07 23.65
C ALA A 20 35.64 9.15 22.57
N LEU A 21 36.57 10.09 22.76
CA LEU A 21 36.92 11.09 21.76
C LEU A 21 37.43 10.47 20.46
N TYR A 22 38.28 9.45 20.57
CA TYR A 22 38.77 8.68 19.43
C TYR A 22 37.61 7.99 18.71
N TYR A 23 36.73 7.32 19.46
CA TYR A 23 35.52 6.66 18.90
C TYR A 23 34.62 7.65 18.17
N PHE A 24 34.29 8.78 18.79
CA PHE A 24 33.40 9.79 18.18
C PHE A 24 34.04 10.52 16.99
N ARG A 25 35.36 10.64 16.93
CA ARG A 25 36.08 11.40 15.89
C ARG A 25 36.59 10.53 14.75
N PHE A 26 36.97 9.28 15.01
CA PHE A 26 37.71 8.43 14.07
C PHE A 26 36.98 7.13 13.69
N VAL A 27 35.92 6.74 14.39
CA VAL A 27 35.08 5.64 13.88
C VAL A 27 34.36 6.17 12.67
N PRO A 28 34.56 5.58 11.48
CA PRO A 28 33.89 6.06 10.26
C PRO A 28 32.39 5.99 10.47
N LYS A 29 31.69 7.15 10.40
CA LYS A 29 30.26 7.16 10.17
C LYS A 29 30.02 6.33 8.91
N GLU A 30 28.90 5.60 8.84
CA GLU A 30 28.56 4.75 7.70
C GLU A 30 28.86 5.47 6.37
N GLN A 31 29.91 5.03 5.69
CA GLN A 31 30.28 5.54 4.38
C GLN A 31 29.40 4.88 3.32
N GLY A 32 29.01 5.63 2.29
CA GLY A 32 28.22 5.13 1.17
C GLY A 32 26.71 5.34 1.30
N PHE A 33 25.98 4.87 0.29
CA PHE A 33 24.56 5.17 0.12
C PHE A 33 23.64 4.26 0.96
N ALA A 34 24.04 3.03 1.24
CA ALA A 34 23.22 2.07 1.98
C ALA A 34 23.06 2.45 3.47
N VAL A 35 21.90 2.17 4.02
CA VAL A 35 21.62 2.12 5.45
C VAL A 35 21.65 0.66 5.90
N LYS A 36 22.67 0.25 6.64
CA LYS A 36 22.87 -1.16 7.04
C LYS A 36 21.85 -1.59 8.09
N GLU A 37 21.59 -0.73 9.08
CA GLU A 37 20.64 -1.01 10.16
C GLU A 37 19.22 -0.56 9.81
N ILE A 38 18.63 -1.14 8.76
CA ILE A 38 17.33 -0.75 8.26
C ILE A 38 16.20 -0.87 9.31
N GLY A 39 16.37 -1.77 10.30
CA GLY A 39 15.42 -1.93 11.41
C GLY A 39 15.30 -0.70 12.31
N ARG A 40 16.29 0.19 12.35
CA ARG A 40 16.28 1.44 13.12
C ARG A 40 15.57 2.59 12.37
N VAL A 41 15.31 2.44 11.08
CA VAL A 41 14.64 3.48 10.29
C VAL A 41 13.20 3.62 10.74
N THR A 42 12.87 4.83 11.16
CA THR A 42 11.53 5.19 11.67
C THR A 42 10.77 6.12 10.73
N LYS A 43 11.47 6.89 9.89
CA LYS A 43 10.85 7.83 8.97
C LYS A 43 11.70 8.03 7.71
N ILE A 44 11.06 8.16 6.58
CA ILE A 44 11.66 8.49 5.29
C ILE A 44 10.87 9.66 4.71
N VAL A 45 11.56 10.74 4.35
CA VAL A 45 10.97 11.91 3.68
C VAL A 45 11.56 11.98 2.29
N MET A 46 10.70 11.95 1.28
CA MET A 46 11.08 12.14 -0.12
C MET A 46 10.48 13.44 -0.63
N LYS A 47 11.33 14.31 -1.20
CA LYS A 47 10.95 15.65 -1.65
C LYS A 47 11.51 15.91 -3.04
N ASN A 48 10.66 16.34 -3.98
CA ASN A 48 11.09 16.70 -5.33
C ASN A 48 11.47 18.19 -5.45
N THR A 49 12.00 18.58 -6.60
CA THR A 49 12.39 19.97 -6.90
C THR A 49 11.19 20.94 -6.92
N LYS A 50 9.95 20.45 -7.10
CA LYS A 50 8.71 21.24 -7.03
C LYS A 50 8.20 21.45 -5.60
N GLN A 51 9.00 21.08 -4.60
CA GLN A 51 8.67 21.16 -3.16
C GLN A 51 7.50 20.25 -2.73
N GLN A 52 7.03 19.33 -3.58
CA GLN A 52 6.12 18.29 -3.17
C GLN A 52 6.88 17.25 -2.35
N GLN A 53 6.27 16.75 -1.30
CA GLN A 53 6.89 15.75 -0.44
C GLN A 53 5.92 14.66 -0.05
N ILE A 54 6.48 13.50 0.25
CA ILE A 54 5.82 12.37 0.87
C ILE A 54 6.59 11.96 2.12
N VAL A 55 5.88 11.68 3.19
CA VAL A 55 6.44 11.21 4.45
C VAL A 55 5.98 9.78 4.68
N LEU A 56 6.91 8.88 4.85
CA LEU A 56 6.65 7.52 5.30
C LEU A 56 7.16 7.39 6.72
N SER A 57 6.28 7.11 7.67
CA SER A 57 6.59 6.97 9.09
C SER A 57 6.24 5.58 9.59
N ARG A 58 7.05 5.05 10.51
CA ARG A 58 6.84 3.74 11.11
C ARG A 58 6.20 3.87 12.49
N GLN A 59 5.09 3.19 12.70
CA GLN A 59 4.38 3.10 13.97
C GLN A 59 4.25 1.62 14.36
N GLY A 60 5.08 1.18 15.29
CA GLY A 60 5.24 -0.24 15.59
C GLY A 60 5.80 -0.99 14.38
N ASP A 61 5.09 -2.01 13.91
CA ASP A 61 5.48 -2.80 12.74
C ASP A 61 4.90 -2.30 11.41
N LYS A 62 4.05 -1.26 11.44
CA LYS A 62 3.35 -0.75 10.26
C LYS A 62 3.92 0.60 9.81
N TRP A 63 3.92 0.81 8.51
CA TRP A 63 4.25 2.08 7.89
C TRP A 63 3.00 2.88 7.56
N PHE A 64 3.11 4.20 7.68
CA PHE A 64 2.04 5.16 7.40
C PHE A 64 2.52 6.22 6.42
N VAL A 65 1.61 6.67 5.58
CA VAL A 65 1.80 7.78 4.64
C VAL A 65 1.29 9.06 5.28
N ASN A 66 2.15 10.09 5.33
CA ASN A 66 1.85 11.41 5.90
C ASN A 66 1.24 11.32 7.32
N ASP A 67 1.69 10.34 8.12
CA ASP A 67 1.22 10.02 9.48
C ASP A 67 -0.28 9.70 9.59
N LYS A 68 -0.97 9.53 8.46
CA LYS A 68 -2.43 9.46 8.39
C LYS A 68 -2.95 8.12 7.86
N TYR A 69 -2.40 7.63 6.77
CA TYR A 69 -2.92 6.45 6.08
C TYR A 69 -1.95 5.28 6.18
N PRO A 70 -2.44 4.05 6.38
CA PRO A 70 -1.58 2.87 6.25
C PRO A 70 -0.90 2.85 4.89
N ALA A 71 0.41 2.59 4.88
CA ALA A 71 1.18 2.50 3.65
C ALA A 71 1.04 1.12 2.98
N ARG A 72 1.31 1.05 1.69
CA ARG A 72 1.43 -0.20 0.93
C ARG A 72 2.69 -0.95 1.35
N GLU A 73 2.50 -2.14 1.87
CA GLU A 73 3.59 -3.00 2.37
C GLU A 73 4.56 -3.43 1.26
N ASP A 74 4.05 -3.68 0.05
CA ASP A 74 4.86 -4.04 -1.11
C ASP A 74 5.82 -2.90 -1.50
N LEU A 75 5.33 -1.67 -1.60
CA LEU A 75 6.15 -0.51 -1.97
C LEU A 75 7.14 -0.12 -0.85
N THR A 76 6.70 -0.12 0.40
CA THR A 76 7.59 0.17 1.53
C THR A 76 8.68 -0.87 1.66
N SER A 77 8.39 -2.15 1.43
CA SER A 77 9.38 -3.23 1.43
C SER A 77 10.40 -3.06 0.29
N ILE A 78 9.97 -2.70 -0.92
CA ILE A 78 10.86 -2.40 -2.05
C ILE A 78 11.77 -1.21 -1.72
N LEU A 79 11.21 -0.12 -1.19
CA LEU A 79 11.98 1.07 -0.81
C LEU A 79 13.02 0.76 0.26
N LEU A 80 12.63 0.08 1.34
CA LEU A 80 13.52 -0.31 2.44
C LEU A 80 14.63 -1.26 1.97
N ASN A 81 14.29 -2.24 1.13
CA ASN A 81 15.29 -3.13 0.52
C ASN A 81 16.26 -2.34 -0.38
N THR A 82 15.76 -1.37 -1.13
CA THR A 82 16.61 -0.50 -1.97
C THR A 82 17.56 0.34 -1.10
N ILE A 83 17.05 1.01 -0.08
CA ILE A 83 17.83 1.82 0.86
C ILE A 83 18.91 0.99 1.56
N SER A 84 18.62 -0.26 1.91
CA SER A 84 19.58 -1.13 2.61
C SER A 84 20.69 -1.67 1.72
N ARG A 85 20.50 -1.69 0.37
CA ARG A 85 21.40 -2.38 -0.56
C ARG A 85 21.99 -1.50 -1.64
N VAL A 86 21.54 -0.25 -1.78
CA VAL A 86 22.05 0.67 -2.79
C VAL A 86 23.55 0.90 -2.59
N THR A 87 24.33 0.75 -3.64
CA THR A 87 25.78 0.89 -3.58
C THR A 87 26.31 1.70 -4.76
N SER A 88 27.48 2.31 -4.58
CA SER A 88 28.17 3.02 -5.65
C SER A 88 28.93 2.04 -6.54
N LEU A 89 28.71 2.14 -7.85
CA LEU A 89 29.54 1.49 -8.85
C LEU A 89 30.84 2.29 -9.06
N SER A 90 30.70 3.60 -9.25
CA SER A 90 31.83 4.52 -9.42
C SER A 90 31.38 5.96 -9.27
N PRO A 91 32.27 6.91 -8.93
CA PRO A 91 32.00 8.33 -9.12
C PRO A 91 31.74 8.63 -10.59
N VAL A 92 30.90 9.64 -10.86
CA VAL A 92 30.70 10.15 -12.23
C VAL A 92 32.03 10.68 -12.79
N PRO A 93 32.41 10.30 -14.03
CA PRO A 93 33.64 10.79 -14.65
C PRO A 93 33.70 12.31 -14.68
N LYS A 94 34.88 12.90 -14.47
CA LYS A 94 35.06 14.37 -14.45
C LYS A 94 34.48 15.07 -15.68
N ARG A 95 34.59 14.48 -16.88
CA ARG A 95 34.05 15.03 -18.12
C ARG A 95 32.51 15.12 -18.15
N ALA A 96 31.82 14.25 -17.43
CA ALA A 96 30.37 14.20 -17.35
C ALA A 96 29.82 14.93 -16.13
N HIS A 97 30.68 15.31 -15.18
CA HIS A 97 30.30 15.85 -13.87
C HIS A 97 29.33 17.05 -13.99
N ASP A 98 29.71 18.08 -14.75
CA ASP A 98 28.93 19.32 -14.84
C ASP A 98 27.57 19.10 -15.52
N ASN A 99 27.52 18.17 -16.48
CA ASN A 99 26.27 17.82 -17.15
C ASN A 99 25.31 17.07 -16.22
N VAL A 100 25.83 16.09 -15.48
CA VAL A 100 25.07 15.32 -14.51
C VAL A 100 24.60 16.22 -13.37
N MET A 101 25.45 17.11 -12.86
CA MET A 101 25.07 18.08 -11.81
C MET A 101 23.94 18.99 -12.29
N ARG A 102 24.01 19.55 -13.51
CA ARG A 102 22.92 20.37 -14.07
C ARG A 102 21.61 19.58 -14.16
N GLN A 103 21.67 18.35 -14.66
CA GLN A 103 20.50 17.47 -14.71
C GLN A 103 19.91 17.23 -13.33
N MET A 104 20.74 16.88 -12.35
CA MET A 104 20.31 16.67 -10.97
C MET A 104 19.77 17.93 -10.31
N MET A 105 20.30 19.12 -10.63
CA MET A 105 19.75 20.40 -10.13
C MET A 105 18.34 20.66 -10.66
N THR A 106 18.05 20.23 -11.88
CA THR A 106 16.75 20.43 -12.53
C THR A 106 15.72 19.41 -12.03
N GLU A 107 16.13 18.16 -11.90
CA GLU A 107 15.24 17.05 -11.53
C GLU A 107 15.95 16.08 -10.59
N ASN A 108 15.51 16.07 -9.35
CA ASN A 108 15.98 15.12 -8.34
C ASN A 108 14.89 14.88 -7.28
N VAL A 109 15.11 13.85 -6.50
CA VAL A 109 14.38 13.61 -5.25
C VAL A 109 15.38 13.63 -4.11
N LYS A 110 15.22 14.58 -3.19
CA LYS A 110 15.93 14.56 -1.91
C LYS A 110 15.27 13.52 -1.01
N VAL A 111 16.08 12.66 -0.43
CA VAL A 111 15.65 11.57 0.46
C VAL A 111 16.34 11.75 1.80
N ASP A 112 15.57 12.09 2.83
CA ASP A 112 16.03 12.16 4.20
C ASP A 112 15.56 10.92 4.97
N ILE A 113 16.49 10.17 5.55
CA ILE A 113 16.23 8.92 6.28
C ILE A 113 16.53 9.16 7.75
N TYR A 114 15.56 8.82 8.61
CA TYR A 114 15.59 9.08 10.03
C TYR A 114 15.66 7.78 10.84
N ALA A 115 16.42 7.81 11.90
CA ALA A 115 16.33 6.87 13.01
C ALA A 115 15.85 7.64 14.25
N VAL A 116 14.65 7.33 14.72
CA VAL A 116 13.94 8.15 15.72
C VAL A 116 13.77 9.59 15.18
N ASP A 117 14.41 10.60 15.78
CA ASP A 117 14.30 11.99 15.36
C ASP A 117 15.56 12.51 14.64
N GLU A 118 16.58 11.68 14.50
CA GLU A 118 17.84 12.07 13.85
C GLU A 118 17.88 11.66 12.39
N ILE A 119 18.34 12.57 11.52
CA ILE A 119 18.66 12.23 10.13
C ILE A 119 19.96 11.43 10.13
N ILE A 120 19.87 10.14 9.78
CA ILE A 120 21.03 9.27 9.68
C ILE A 120 21.64 9.26 8.28
N LYS A 121 20.86 9.63 7.28
CA LYS A 121 21.33 9.72 5.88
C LYS A 121 20.46 10.65 5.06
N THR A 122 21.12 11.45 4.23
CA THR A 122 20.48 12.26 3.18
C THR A 122 21.19 12.02 1.85
N TYR A 123 20.42 11.81 0.80
CA TYR A 123 20.95 11.78 -0.56
C TYR A 123 19.95 12.32 -1.57
N PHE A 124 20.48 12.73 -2.72
CA PHE A 124 19.68 13.18 -3.86
C PHE A 124 19.70 12.10 -4.93
N VAL A 125 18.53 11.71 -5.39
CA VAL A 125 18.33 10.71 -6.44
C VAL A 125 18.00 11.44 -7.73
N GLY A 126 18.87 11.33 -8.73
CA GLY A 126 18.71 11.91 -10.05
C GLY A 126 18.15 10.92 -11.07
N GLY A 127 18.41 11.19 -12.34
CA GLY A 127 18.00 10.37 -13.48
C GLY A 127 18.82 9.08 -13.64
N GLU A 128 18.43 8.33 -14.65
CA GLU A 128 19.13 7.11 -15.10
C GLU A 128 20.44 7.43 -15.84
N THR A 129 21.36 6.48 -15.82
CA THR A 129 22.55 6.52 -16.67
C THR A 129 22.17 6.24 -18.14
N VAL A 130 23.05 6.64 -19.08
CA VAL A 130 22.81 6.48 -20.55
C VAL A 130 22.47 5.04 -20.95
N ASN A 131 22.97 4.06 -20.23
CA ASN A 131 22.70 2.65 -20.50
C ASN A 131 21.54 2.08 -19.64
N SER A 132 20.82 2.92 -18.89
CA SER A 132 19.70 2.57 -18.00
C SER A 132 20.02 1.48 -16.94
N ARG A 133 21.30 1.27 -16.65
CA ARG A 133 21.76 0.26 -15.67
C ARG A 133 22.17 0.83 -14.32
N GLY A 134 22.05 2.12 -14.13
CA GLY A 134 22.37 2.80 -12.88
C GLY A 134 21.62 4.10 -12.74
N THR A 135 21.71 4.68 -11.57
CA THR A 135 21.06 5.94 -11.21
C THR A 135 22.14 6.92 -10.72
N TYR A 136 22.07 8.15 -11.15
CA TYR A 136 22.92 9.19 -10.58
C TYR A 136 22.41 9.55 -9.20
N MET A 137 23.26 9.44 -8.20
CA MET A 137 22.94 9.83 -6.83
C MET A 137 24.07 10.68 -6.24
N LEU A 138 23.69 11.62 -5.38
CA LEU A 138 24.61 12.47 -4.63
C LEU A 138 24.34 12.29 -3.14
N LEU A 139 25.36 11.90 -2.40
CA LEU A 139 25.28 11.78 -0.95
C LEU A 139 25.53 13.16 -0.30
N GLU A 140 24.69 13.57 0.64
CA GLU A 140 24.96 14.71 1.50
C GLU A 140 25.95 14.25 2.59
N SER A 141 27.22 14.57 2.41
CA SER A 141 28.31 14.16 3.27
C SER A 141 29.23 15.32 3.62
N GLU A 142 29.86 15.26 4.77
CA GLU A 142 30.92 16.20 5.15
C GLU A 142 32.24 15.89 4.44
N HIS A 143 32.39 14.67 3.91
CA HIS A 143 33.61 14.22 3.22
C HIS A 143 33.62 14.67 1.76
N GLU A 144 34.69 15.40 1.37
CA GLU A 144 34.80 15.97 0.01
C GLU A 144 34.71 14.93 -1.12
N ASN A 145 35.26 13.73 -0.92
CA ASN A 145 35.21 12.66 -1.92
C ASN A 145 33.82 12.11 -2.19
N GLU A 146 32.87 12.33 -1.27
CA GLU A 146 31.48 11.90 -1.38
C GLU A 146 30.54 13.01 -1.90
N LYS A 147 31.02 14.27 -1.96
CA LYS A 147 30.26 15.45 -2.44
C LYS A 147 30.07 15.49 -3.96
N ARG A 148 30.40 14.44 -4.69
CA ARG A 148 30.20 14.33 -6.14
C ARG A 148 29.20 13.25 -6.47
N PRO A 149 28.49 13.38 -7.60
CA PRO A 149 27.53 12.37 -7.99
C PRO A 149 28.22 11.05 -8.30
N HIS A 150 27.55 9.98 -7.93
CA HIS A 150 27.96 8.60 -8.18
C HIS A 150 26.95 7.92 -9.10
N ILE A 151 27.43 6.95 -9.85
CA ILE A 151 26.59 5.96 -10.51
C ILE A 151 26.28 4.88 -9.48
N THR A 152 25.02 4.72 -9.11
CA THR A 152 24.58 3.78 -8.08
C THR A 152 23.69 2.70 -8.68
N TYR A 153 23.64 1.55 -8.01
CA TYR A 153 22.78 0.42 -8.37
C TYR A 153 22.46 -0.41 -7.13
N VAL A 154 21.54 -1.36 -7.24
CA VAL A 154 21.29 -2.39 -6.22
C VAL A 154 21.77 -3.73 -6.78
N PRO A 155 22.69 -4.46 -6.08
CA PRO A 155 23.17 -5.76 -6.54
C PRO A 155 22.01 -6.75 -6.79
N GLY A 156 22.00 -7.36 -7.99
CA GLY A 156 20.96 -8.29 -8.42
C GLY A 156 19.69 -7.64 -8.98
N TYR A 157 19.61 -6.30 -9.03
CA TYR A 157 18.53 -5.57 -9.67
C TYR A 157 19.00 -5.02 -11.02
N ASN A 158 18.26 -5.33 -12.10
CA ASN A 158 18.50 -4.81 -13.44
C ASN A 158 17.59 -3.61 -13.70
N GLY A 159 18.16 -2.41 -13.74
CA GLY A 159 17.43 -1.18 -13.98
C GLY A 159 17.96 0.00 -13.18
N PHE A 160 17.24 1.08 -13.21
CA PHE A 160 17.56 2.31 -12.48
C PHE A 160 16.55 2.52 -11.33
N LEU A 161 17.00 3.26 -10.30
CA LEU A 161 16.28 3.34 -9.03
C LEU A 161 15.30 4.53 -8.96
N THR A 162 15.39 5.47 -9.90
CA THR A 162 14.58 6.70 -9.90
C THR A 162 13.08 6.44 -9.70
N PRO A 163 12.42 5.45 -10.36
CA PRO A 163 10.98 5.22 -10.17
C PRO A 163 10.59 4.83 -8.75
N ILE A 164 11.52 4.27 -7.97
CA ILE A 164 11.26 3.87 -6.58
C ILE A 164 11.13 5.11 -5.69
N TYR A 165 11.87 6.17 -6.00
CA TYR A 165 11.92 7.40 -5.20
C TYR A 165 11.09 8.55 -5.77
N ALA A 166 10.87 8.59 -7.09
CA ALA A 166 10.22 9.71 -7.76
C ALA A 166 8.72 9.82 -7.50
N ASN A 167 8.14 8.80 -6.90
CA ASN A 167 6.70 8.75 -6.67
C ASN A 167 6.36 9.51 -5.39
N ILE A 168 5.99 10.80 -5.54
CA ILE A 168 5.66 11.72 -4.43
C ILE A 168 4.14 11.84 -4.24
N ASP A 169 3.38 10.94 -4.84
CA ASP A 169 1.93 10.92 -4.74
C ASP A 169 1.45 10.08 -3.55
N GLU A 170 0.58 10.68 -2.72
CA GLU A 170 0.03 10.02 -1.52
C GLU A 170 -0.75 8.74 -1.87
N GLU A 171 -1.61 8.80 -2.91
CA GLU A 171 -2.47 7.67 -3.29
C GLU A 171 -1.66 6.44 -3.75
N THR A 172 -0.50 6.67 -4.34
CA THR A 172 0.40 5.58 -4.72
C THR A 172 0.93 4.83 -3.52
N TRP A 173 1.26 5.54 -2.44
CA TRP A 173 1.80 4.94 -1.22
C TRP A 173 0.73 4.44 -0.25
N ARG A 174 -0.52 4.91 -0.35
CA ARG A 174 -1.62 4.46 0.52
C ARG A 174 -1.96 3.00 0.28
N SER A 175 -2.24 2.29 1.35
CA SER A 175 -2.80 0.93 1.27
C SER A 175 -4.11 0.94 0.49
N ARG A 176 -4.23 0.00 -0.44
CA ARG A 176 -5.43 -0.20 -1.28
C ARG A 176 -6.39 -1.23 -0.68
N LEU A 177 -6.12 -1.70 0.54
CA LEU A 177 -6.99 -2.65 1.23
C LEU A 177 -8.33 -2.00 1.55
N VAL A 178 -9.39 -2.55 0.97
CA VAL A 178 -10.79 -2.15 1.21
C VAL A 178 -11.34 -2.94 2.38
N PHE A 179 -11.12 -4.25 2.40
CA PHE A 179 -11.44 -5.12 3.53
C PHE A 179 -10.19 -5.89 3.96
N ASN A 180 -9.95 -5.91 5.25
CA ASN A 180 -8.83 -6.63 5.88
C ASN A 180 -9.28 -7.14 7.25
N TYR A 181 -10.17 -8.15 7.23
CA TYR A 181 -10.77 -8.72 8.43
C TYR A 181 -10.53 -10.23 8.47
N ALA A 182 -9.93 -10.73 9.54
CA ALA A 182 -10.02 -12.15 9.82
C ALA A 182 -11.47 -12.51 10.20
N GLU A 183 -11.91 -13.75 9.93
CA GLU A 183 -13.27 -14.20 10.26
C GLU A 183 -13.66 -13.87 11.71
N LYS A 184 -12.74 -14.11 12.65
CA LYS A 184 -12.94 -13.85 14.08
C LYS A 184 -13.18 -12.38 14.43
N ASP A 185 -12.79 -11.46 13.56
CA ASP A 185 -12.91 -10.00 13.80
C ASP A 185 -14.21 -9.44 13.22
N ILE A 186 -15.00 -10.25 12.48
CA ILE A 186 -16.28 -9.83 11.90
C ILE A 186 -17.40 -10.14 12.89
N GLU A 187 -18.11 -9.09 13.33
CA GLU A 187 -19.32 -9.19 14.17
C GLU A 187 -20.57 -9.29 13.30
N GLN A 188 -20.65 -8.46 12.27
CA GLN A 188 -21.77 -8.39 11.35
C GLN A 188 -21.29 -8.05 9.96
N LEU A 189 -21.93 -8.64 8.95
CA LEU A 189 -21.71 -8.32 7.55
C LEU A 189 -23.06 -8.24 6.85
N SER A 190 -23.30 -7.19 6.07
CA SER A 190 -24.49 -7.09 5.21
C SER A 190 -24.09 -6.79 3.78
N LEU A 191 -24.89 -7.34 2.85
CA LEU A 191 -24.80 -7.07 1.43
C LEU A 191 -26.21 -6.75 0.93
N LYS A 192 -26.42 -5.48 0.53
CA LYS A 192 -27.68 -4.98 0.01
C LYS A 192 -27.56 -4.72 -1.48
N TYR A 193 -28.35 -5.43 -2.29
CA TYR A 193 -28.58 -5.14 -3.70
C TYR A 193 -29.78 -4.23 -3.86
N TYR A 194 -29.70 -3.26 -4.76
CA TYR A 194 -30.77 -2.29 -4.94
C TYR A 194 -31.74 -2.69 -6.06
N ASP A 195 -31.29 -3.47 -7.01
CA ASP A 195 -32.08 -4.02 -8.13
C ASP A 195 -32.61 -5.45 -7.86
N ASN A 196 -32.06 -6.14 -6.85
CA ASN A 196 -32.42 -7.52 -6.52
C ASN A 196 -32.52 -7.71 -4.99
N GLU A 197 -33.65 -7.26 -4.41
CA GLU A 197 -33.83 -7.32 -2.96
C GLU A 197 -33.74 -8.74 -2.38
N LYS A 198 -34.21 -9.77 -3.12
CA LYS A 198 -34.17 -11.18 -2.68
C LYS A 198 -32.73 -11.72 -2.52
N ALA A 199 -31.76 -11.11 -3.21
CA ALA A 199 -30.35 -11.47 -3.09
C ALA A 199 -29.68 -10.88 -1.86
N SER A 200 -30.30 -9.87 -1.23
CA SER A 200 -29.74 -9.12 -0.11
C SER A 200 -29.79 -9.90 1.18
N PHE A 201 -28.74 -9.82 1.97
CA PHE A 201 -28.61 -10.60 3.21
C PHE A 201 -27.77 -9.90 4.27
N GLN A 202 -27.89 -10.41 5.48
CA GLN A 202 -27.05 -10.06 6.63
C GLN A 202 -26.56 -11.33 7.32
N ILE A 203 -25.27 -11.35 7.66
CA ILE A 203 -24.65 -12.37 8.48
C ILE A 203 -24.36 -11.76 9.85
N ASN A 204 -24.77 -12.44 10.90
CA ASN A 204 -24.51 -12.04 12.28
C ASN A 204 -23.72 -13.16 12.98
N ARG A 205 -22.75 -12.77 13.80
CA ARG A 205 -22.07 -13.66 14.73
C ARG A 205 -23.02 -13.99 15.87
N VAL A 206 -23.17 -15.28 16.19
CA VAL A 206 -23.97 -15.76 17.30
C VAL A 206 -23.06 -16.19 18.47
N SER A 207 -21.93 -16.78 18.15
CA SER A 207 -20.88 -17.15 19.12
C SER A 207 -19.51 -17.08 18.45
N ALA A 208 -18.44 -17.45 19.17
CA ALA A 208 -17.08 -17.44 18.65
C ALA A 208 -16.94 -18.15 17.30
N ASP A 209 -17.64 -19.27 17.13
CA ASP A 209 -17.53 -20.14 15.96
C ASP A 209 -18.84 -20.32 15.16
N SER A 210 -19.89 -19.56 15.51
CA SER A 210 -21.21 -19.71 14.93
C SER A 210 -21.71 -18.41 14.32
N PHE A 211 -22.30 -18.53 13.12
CA PHE A 211 -22.89 -17.45 12.38
C PHE A 211 -24.27 -17.84 11.86
N ILE A 212 -25.13 -16.86 11.71
CA ILE A 212 -26.44 -17.02 11.07
C ILE A 212 -26.57 -16.02 9.93
N VAL A 213 -27.08 -16.47 8.79
CA VAL A 213 -27.45 -15.60 7.66
C VAL A 213 -28.96 -15.42 7.60
N ARG A 214 -29.40 -14.19 7.35
CA ARG A 214 -30.80 -13.83 7.15
C ARG A 214 -30.95 -12.92 5.95
N PRO A 215 -32.09 -12.95 5.23
CA PRO A 215 -32.37 -11.96 4.21
C PRO A 215 -32.56 -10.59 4.87
N LEU A 216 -32.32 -9.50 4.17
CA LEU A 216 -32.63 -8.15 4.67
C LEU A 216 -34.13 -7.87 4.70
N ASN A 217 -34.95 -8.67 3.99
CA ASN A 217 -36.41 -8.62 4.04
C ASN A 217 -36.94 -10.03 4.29
N ASP A 218 -37.60 -10.21 5.42
CA ASP A 218 -38.07 -11.51 5.93
C ASP A 218 -39.05 -12.25 4.97
N LYS A 219 -39.66 -11.55 4.01
CA LYS A 219 -40.50 -12.20 2.97
C LYS A 219 -39.71 -13.19 2.11
N TYR A 220 -38.39 -13.07 2.07
CA TYR A 220 -37.49 -13.96 1.32
C TYR A 220 -36.81 -15.02 2.21
N LEU A 221 -37.26 -15.19 3.45
CA LEU A 221 -36.66 -16.13 4.38
C LEU A 221 -36.71 -17.56 3.81
N ILE A 222 -35.55 -18.19 3.72
CA ILE A 222 -35.40 -19.60 3.36
C ILE A 222 -35.51 -20.40 4.65
N ASN A 223 -36.54 -21.23 4.75
CA ASN A 223 -36.80 -22.06 5.94
C ASN A 223 -35.97 -23.35 5.91
N GLN A 224 -34.65 -23.20 5.85
CA GLN A 224 -33.64 -24.26 5.91
C GLN A 224 -32.48 -23.80 6.77
N PRO A 225 -31.74 -24.68 7.44
CA PRO A 225 -30.50 -24.31 8.11
C PRO A 225 -29.45 -23.87 7.06
N ASN A 226 -28.74 -22.78 7.37
CA ASN A 226 -27.59 -22.39 6.54
C ASN A 226 -26.40 -23.31 6.75
N GLU A 227 -25.60 -23.50 5.72
CA GLU A 227 -24.36 -24.26 5.76
C GLU A 227 -23.23 -23.44 6.38
N LEU A 228 -22.89 -23.71 7.64
CA LEU A 228 -21.87 -22.99 8.39
C LEU A 228 -20.52 -22.96 7.64
N ARG A 229 -20.19 -24.04 6.93
CA ARG A 229 -18.96 -24.13 6.13
C ARG A 229 -18.94 -23.07 5.03
N TYR A 230 -20.06 -22.83 4.34
CA TYR A 230 -20.14 -21.81 3.29
C TYR A 230 -20.02 -20.40 3.86
N LEU A 231 -20.63 -20.14 5.02
CA LEU A 231 -20.50 -18.88 5.73
C LEU A 231 -19.06 -18.59 6.13
N LYS A 232 -18.37 -19.56 6.78
CA LYS A 232 -16.97 -19.39 7.16
C LYS A 232 -16.06 -19.17 5.97
N GLN A 233 -16.25 -19.93 4.88
CA GLN A 233 -15.49 -19.73 3.64
C GLN A 233 -15.73 -18.34 3.04
N TYR A 234 -16.97 -17.88 3.04
CA TYR A 234 -17.32 -16.56 2.54
C TYR A 234 -16.68 -15.45 3.38
N LEU A 235 -16.77 -15.53 4.71
CA LEU A 235 -16.17 -14.54 5.61
C LEU A 235 -14.64 -14.51 5.47
N ALA A 236 -13.99 -15.64 5.20
CA ALA A 236 -12.56 -15.72 4.97
C ALA A 236 -12.09 -14.90 3.74
N PHE A 237 -12.97 -14.66 2.75
CA PHE A 237 -12.62 -13.79 1.62
C PHE A 237 -12.37 -12.33 2.00
N TYR A 238 -12.87 -11.88 3.16
CA TYR A 238 -12.69 -10.50 3.64
C TYR A 238 -11.33 -10.23 4.27
N GLN A 239 -10.45 -11.22 4.36
CA GLN A 239 -9.12 -11.07 4.95
C GLN A 239 -8.19 -10.17 4.13
N SER A 240 -8.35 -10.11 2.79
CA SER A 240 -7.51 -9.27 1.94
C SER A 240 -8.24 -8.96 0.63
N ILE A 241 -9.06 -7.92 0.65
CA ILE A 241 -9.72 -7.36 -0.54
C ILE A 241 -9.16 -5.97 -0.80
N ALA A 242 -8.53 -5.78 -1.96
CA ALA A 242 -7.93 -4.51 -2.34
C ALA A 242 -8.60 -3.90 -3.57
N SER A 243 -8.58 -2.58 -3.67
CA SER A 243 -8.95 -1.85 -4.88
C SER A 243 -7.83 -1.91 -5.94
N GLU A 244 -8.19 -1.68 -7.20
CA GLU A 244 -7.23 -1.50 -8.28
C GLU A 244 -6.49 -0.16 -8.13
N ALA A 245 -7.24 0.91 -7.87
CA ALA A 245 -6.70 2.27 -7.75
C ALA A 245 -7.64 3.18 -6.95
N PHE A 246 -7.08 4.30 -6.47
CA PHE A 246 -7.85 5.48 -6.10
C PHE A 246 -8.21 6.25 -7.38
N GLU A 247 -9.39 6.85 -7.41
CA GLU A 247 -9.89 7.69 -8.52
C GLU A 247 -10.39 9.04 -7.99
N THR A 248 -9.65 9.61 -7.03
CA THR A 248 -10.05 10.84 -6.33
C THR A 248 -10.13 12.04 -7.29
N ALA A 249 -9.32 12.04 -8.35
CA ALA A 249 -9.31 13.08 -9.38
C ALA A 249 -10.42 12.94 -10.44
N ASN A 250 -11.30 11.93 -10.34
CA ASN A 250 -12.39 11.73 -11.29
C ASN A 250 -13.42 12.87 -11.18
N SER A 251 -13.60 13.62 -12.25
CA SER A 251 -14.54 14.77 -12.30
C SER A 251 -16.01 14.37 -12.10
N GLN A 252 -16.36 13.10 -12.35
CA GLN A 252 -17.72 12.59 -12.20
C GLN A 252 -17.97 11.94 -10.84
N LYS A 253 -16.95 11.88 -9.96
CA LYS A 253 -17.01 11.24 -8.64
C LYS A 253 -18.29 11.59 -7.87
N ASP A 254 -18.55 12.87 -7.65
CA ASP A 254 -19.68 13.33 -6.85
C ASP A 254 -21.03 13.01 -7.51
N SER A 255 -21.08 13.03 -8.84
CA SER A 255 -22.29 12.66 -9.59
C SER A 255 -22.56 11.17 -9.45
N ILE A 256 -21.55 10.33 -9.62
CA ILE A 256 -21.67 8.86 -9.48
C ILE A 256 -22.08 8.49 -8.05
N MET A 257 -21.45 9.09 -7.04
CA MET A 257 -21.76 8.80 -5.63
C MET A 257 -23.18 9.19 -5.21
N ARG A 258 -23.87 10.07 -5.96
CA ARG A 258 -25.30 10.41 -5.75
C ARG A 258 -26.27 9.46 -6.41
N THR A 259 -25.81 8.60 -7.31
CA THR A 259 -26.67 7.59 -7.94
C THR A 259 -26.96 6.44 -6.99
N THR A 260 -27.97 5.64 -7.32
CA THR A 260 -28.22 4.39 -6.58
C THR A 260 -27.10 3.41 -6.86
N PRO A 261 -26.40 2.88 -5.84
CA PRO A 261 -25.38 1.86 -6.03
C PRO A 261 -25.94 0.57 -6.63
N TYR A 262 -25.10 -0.20 -7.31
CA TYR A 262 -25.41 -1.59 -7.63
C TYR A 262 -25.63 -2.39 -6.34
N CYS A 263 -24.69 -2.28 -5.39
CA CYS A 263 -24.87 -2.86 -4.07
C CYS A 263 -24.07 -2.07 -3.01
N THR A 264 -24.43 -2.28 -1.74
CA THR A 264 -23.69 -1.80 -0.57
C THR A 264 -23.24 -2.98 0.27
N ILE A 265 -21.96 -3.02 0.58
CA ILE A 265 -21.35 -3.97 1.52
C ILE A 265 -21.02 -3.20 2.80
N GLU A 266 -21.46 -3.72 3.94
CA GLU A 266 -21.16 -3.14 5.23
C GLU A 266 -20.64 -4.22 6.17
N VAL A 267 -19.44 -3.99 6.75
CA VAL A 267 -18.80 -4.88 7.71
C VAL A 267 -18.63 -4.14 9.02
N LYS A 268 -19.22 -4.68 10.09
CA LYS A 268 -19.00 -4.25 11.46
C LYS A 268 -18.06 -5.23 12.13
N ASN A 269 -16.97 -4.74 12.68
CA ASN A 269 -16.02 -5.59 13.39
C ASN A 269 -16.38 -5.74 14.89
N THR A 270 -15.69 -6.65 15.57
CA THR A 270 -15.89 -6.92 17.01
C THR A 270 -15.52 -5.75 17.93
N LYS A 271 -14.85 -4.70 17.39
CA LYS A 271 -14.58 -3.44 18.11
C LYS A 271 -15.68 -2.40 17.92
N GLY A 272 -16.72 -2.71 17.14
CA GLY A 272 -17.83 -1.79 16.85
C GLY A 272 -17.56 -0.84 15.68
N GLU A 273 -16.41 -0.92 15.01
CA GLU A 273 -16.09 -0.09 13.85
C GLU A 273 -16.81 -0.63 12.62
N THR A 274 -17.37 0.27 11.81
CA THR A 274 -18.10 -0.06 10.58
C THR A 274 -17.33 0.42 9.36
N ASN A 275 -17.21 -0.44 8.36
CA ASN A 275 -16.65 -0.13 7.05
C ASN A 275 -17.73 -0.38 5.99
N LYS A 276 -18.17 0.70 5.33
CA LYS A 276 -19.23 0.72 4.31
C LYS A 276 -18.62 0.97 2.95
N VAL A 277 -18.98 0.12 1.98
CA VAL A 277 -18.55 0.24 0.58
C VAL A 277 -19.76 0.19 -0.33
N ASN A 278 -19.99 1.29 -1.06
CA ASN A 278 -20.99 1.34 -2.11
C ASN A 278 -20.32 1.03 -3.44
N ILE A 279 -20.86 0.12 -4.22
CA ILE A 279 -20.37 -0.28 -5.55
C ILE A 279 -21.30 0.27 -6.62
N TYR A 280 -20.72 0.85 -7.68
CA TYR A 280 -21.43 1.48 -8.78
C TYR A 280 -20.96 0.90 -10.11
N TYR A 281 -21.84 0.78 -11.08
CA TYR A 281 -21.44 0.41 -12.43
C TYR A 281 -20.46 1.43 -13.02
N MET A 282 -19.39 0.94 -13.63
CA MET A 282 -18.43 1.76 -14.33
C MET A 282 -18.78 1.82 -15.81
N PRO A 283 -18.98 3.01 -16.40
CA PRO A 283 -19.19 3.13 -17.84
C PRO A 283 -17.99 2.62 -18.64
N ILE A 284 -18.23 2.23 -19.89
CA ILE A 284 -17.18 1.88 -20.85
C ILE A 284 -16.19 3.05 -20.99
N THR A 285 -14.92 2.75 -20.89
CA THR A 285 -13.82 3.70 -21.05
C THR A 285 -12.80 3.18 -22.07
N LYS A 286 -11.79 3.99 -22.42
CA LYS A 286 -10.69 3.54 -23.28
C LYS A 286 -9.87 2.37 -22.66
N ARG A 287 -9.99 2.12 -21.36
CA ARG A 287 -9.33 1.02 -20.64
C ARG A 287 -10.15 -0.26 -20.62
N THR A 288 -11.43 -0.21 -21.05
CA THR A 288 -12.32 -1.37 -21.05
C THR A 288 -11.89 -2.37 -22.12
N LYS A 289 -11.70 -3.63 -21.70
CA LYS A 289 -11.24 -4.70 -22.60
C LYS A 289 -12.30 -5.18 -23.56
N SER A 290 -13.53 -5.39 -23.06
CA SER A 290 -14.66 -5.89 -23.86
C SER A 290 -15.71 -4.80 -23.96
N VAL A 291 -16.01 -4.35 -25.17
CA VAL A 291 -17.01 -3.30 -25.46
C VAL A 291 -18.30 -3.87 -26.05
N VAL A 292 -18.33 -5.17 -26.32
CA VAL A 292 -19.51 -5.92 -26.80
C VAL A 292 -19.67 -7.21 -25.99
N ASP A 293 -20.89 -7.69 -25.90
CA ASP A 293 -21.23 -8.97 -25.27
C ASP A 293 -20.87 -10.16 -26.22
N GLN A 294 -21.17 -11.39 -25.78
CA GLN A 294 -20.93 -12.62 -26.56
C GLN A 294 -21.73 -12.67 -27.89
N ASN A 295 -22.79 -11.88 -28.00
CA ASN A 295 -23.63 -11.78 -29.19
C ASN A 295 -23.26 -10.58 -30.08
N GLY A 296 -22.20 -9.84 -29.75
CA GLY A 296 -21.77 -8.64 -30.47
C GLY A 296 -22.59 -7.37 -30.16
N LYS A 297 -23.47 -7.39 -29.15
CA LYS A 297 -24.23 -6.21 -28.73
C LYS A 297 -23.33 -5.29 -27.90
N PRO A 298 -23.35 -3.96 -28.14
CA PRO A 298 -22.58 -3.01 -27.35
C PRO A 298 -22.94 -3.08 -25.86
N LEU A 299 -21.93 -3.12 -25.01
CA LEU A 299 -22.06 -3.02 -23.57
C LEU A 299 -22.19 -1.56 -23.14
N THR A 300 -22.94 -1.32 -22.09
CA THR A 300 -23.06 0.03 -21.47
C THR A 300 -22.04 0.24 -20.37
N TYR A 301 -21.66 -0.86 -19.70
CA TYR A 301 -20.77 -0.84 -18.55
C TYR A 301 -19.58 -1.78 -18.71
N ASP A 302 -18.49 -1.47 -18.03
CA ASP A 302 -17.30 -2.32 -17.93
C ASP A 302 -17.67 -3.59 -17.13
N LEU A 303 -17.39 -4.77 -17.69
CA LEU A 303 -17.68 -6.05 -17.03
C LEU A 303 -16.59 -6.44 -16.01
N ASP A 304 -15.38 -5.91 -16.19
CA ASP A 304 -14.21 -6.25 -15.37
C ASP A 304 -14.07 -5.31 -14.16
N ARG A 305 -14.71 -4.13 -14.19
CA ARG A 305 -14.49 -3.06 -13.21
C ARG A 305 -15.77 -2.40 -12.75
N TYR A 306 -15.73 -1.93 -11.51
CA TYR A 306 -16.74 -1.09 -10.91
C TYR A 306 -16.08 0.13 -10.28
N TYR A 307 -16.82 1.21 -10.14
CA TYR A 307 -16.48 2.25 -9.17
C TYR A 307 -16.95 1.83 -7.78
N ALA A 308 -16.23 2.29 -6.75
CA ALA A 308 -16.66 2.10 -5.38
C ALA A 308 -16.41 3.37 -4.55
N SER A 309 -17.27 3.62 -3.56
CA SER A 309 -16.96 4.58 -2.50
C SER A 309 -16.80 3.86 -1.17
N GLN A 310 -15.72 4.16 -0.45
CA GLN A 310 -15.47 3.62 0.87
C GLN A 310 -15.70 4.68 1.94
N ASN A 311 -16.64 4.41 2.85
CA ASN A 311 -17.04 5.30 3.96
C ASN A 311 -17.40 6.71 3.50
N ASP A 312 -17.97 6.82 2.29
CA ASP A 312 -18.38 8.07 1.64
C ASP A 312 -17.23 9.11 1.50
N ARG A 313 -15.97 8.65 1.52
CA ARG A 313 -14.75 9.48 1.43
C ARG A 313 -13.86 9.15 0.25
N ASP A 314 -13.41 7.90 0.20
CA ASP A 314 -12.50 7.44 -0.85
C ASP A 314 -13.30 6.96 -2.05
N PHE A 315 -12.90 7.37 -3.25
CA PHE A 315 -13.47 6.92 -4.51
C PHE A 315 -12.44 6.04 -5.23
N LEU A 316 -12.86 4.85 -5.61
CA LEU A 316 -11.99 3.74 -5.98
C LEU A 316 -12.43 3.11 -7.30
N VAL A 317 -11.49 2.46 -7.99
CA VAL A 317 -11.79 1.42 -8.98
C VAL A 317 -11.55 0.07 -8.33
N VAL A 318 -12.51 -0.85 -8.47
CA VAL A 318 -12.41 -2.23 -7.99
C VAL A 318 -12.63 -3.19 -9.14
N GLN A 319 -11.90 -4.32 -9.11
CA GLN A 319 -11.99 -5.34 -10.16
C GLN A 319 -13.00 -6.42 -9.79
N TYR A 320 -13.82 -6.84 -10.74
CA TYR A 320 -14.72 -7.97 -10.58
C TYR A 320 -13.98 -9.25 -10.16
N TYR A 321 -12.81 -9.51 -10.75
CA TYR A 321 -11.97 -10.65 -10.38
C TYR A 321 -11.66 -10.73 -8.87
N VAL A 322 -11.51 -9.57 -8.21
CA VAL A 322 -11.22 -9.49 -6.76
C VAL A 322 -12.50 -9.47 -5.95
N PHE A 323 -13.50 -8.68 -6.35
CA PHE A 323 -14.73 -8.44 -5.60
C PHE A 323 -15.81 -9.48 -5.88
N GLY A 324 -15.84 -10.14 -7.04
CA GLY A 324 -16.87 -11.10 -7.42
C GLY A 324 -17.04 -12.25 -6.41
N LYS A 325 -15.97 -12.67 -5.74
CA LYS A 325 -16.02 -13.71 -4.70
C LYS A 325 -16.81 -13.29 -3.46
N ILE A 326 -16.97 -11.97 -3.21
CA ILE A 326 -17.76 -11.43 -2.09
C ILE A 326 -19.14 -10.90 -2.53
N LEU A 327 -19.43 -10.81 -3.83
CA LEU A 327 -20.72 -10.44 -4.37
C LEU A 327 -21.61 -11.69 -4.47
N ARG A 328 -22.05 -12.21 -3.32
CA ARG A 328 -22.89 -13.41 -3.22
C ARG A 328 -24.36 -13.03 -3.02
N GLN A 329 -25.24 -13.98 -3.29
CA GLN A 329 -26.68 -13.85 -3.05
C GLN A 329 -27.08 -14.63 -1.79
N TYR A 330 -28.16 -14.24 -1.16
CA TYR A 330 -28.69 -14.91 0.04
C TYR A 330 -28.82 -16.42 -0.11
N ALA A 331 -29.32 -16.88 -1.27
CA ALA A 331 -29.54 -18.30 -1.57
C ALA A 331 -28.24 -19.14 -1.59
N ASP A 332 -27.08 -18.51 -1.83
CA ASP A 332 -25.80 -19.22 -1.95
C ASP A 332 -25.33 -19.88 -0.63
N PHE A 333 -25.93 -19.50 0.49
CA PHE A 333 -25.57 -20.02 1.81
C PHE A 333 -26.37 -21.25 2.24
N PHE A 334 -27.25 -21.76 1.38
CA PHE A 334 -28.07 -22.93 1.64
C PHE A 334 -27.68 -24.08 0.72
N TYR A 335 -27.93 -25.31 1.18
CA TYR A 335 -27.64 -26.49 0.38
C TYR A 335 -28.50 -26.51 -0.89
N GLN A 336 -27.83 -26.57 -2.05
CA GLN A 336 -28.48 -26.74 -3.35
C GLN A 336 -28.02 -28.04 -3.98
N PRO A 337 -28.86 -29.09 -4.01
CA PRO A 337 -28.43 -30.43 -4.41
C PRO A 337 -28.03 -30.60 -5.88
N THR A 338 -28.16 -29.56 -6.71
CA THR A 338 -28.06 -29.66 -8.18
C THR A 338 -27.12 -28.67 -8.85
N ILE A 339 -26.38 -27.84 -8.13
CA ILE A 339 -25.48 -26.89 -8.78
C ILE A 339 -24.02 -27.32 -8.55
N LYS A 340 -23.40 -27.92 -9.60
CA LYS A 340 -21.95 -27.93 -9.69
C LYS A 340 -21.48 -26.47 -9.56
N PRO A 341 -20.38 -26.17 -8.83
CA PRO A 341 -19.84 -24.81 -8.79
C PRO A 341 -19.43 -24.43 -10.22
N GLN A 342 -20.28 -23.74 -10.93
CA GLN A 342 -19.92 -23.04 -12.17
C GLN A 342 -19.10 -21.81 -11.73
N LEU A 343 -17.79 -21.99 -11.71
CA LEU A 343 -16.87 -20.87 -11.76
C LEU A 343 -17.07 -20.20 -13.14
N GLY A 344 -17.87 -19.14 -13.19
CA GLY A 344 -17.71 -18.12 -14.21
C GLY A 344 -18.81 -17.89 -15.24
N GLU A 345 -19.89 -18.68 -15.33
CA GLU A 345 -20.90 -18.42 -16.41
C GLU A 345 -22.18 -17.69 -15.98
N ASP A 346 -22.56 -17.74 -14.68
CA ASP A 346 -23.80 -17.13 -14.19
C ASP A 346 -23.61 -15.82 -13.40
N ALA A 347 -22.44 -15.21 -13.49
CA ALA A 347 -22.12 -14.00 -12.73
C ALA A 347 -22.61 -12.70 -13.40
N TYR A 348 -23.19 -12.80 -14.59
CA TYR A 348 -23.74 -11.63 -15.27
C TYR A 348 -25.26 -11.67 -15.17
N PRO A 349 -25.89 -10.80 -14.36
CA PRO A 349 -27.33 -10.64 -14.43
C PRO A 349 -27.67 -10.24 -15.88
N GLU A 350 -28.61 -10.99 -16.50
CA GLU A 350 -29.17 -10.59 -17.78
C GLU A 350 -29.65 -9.14 -17.64
N LEU A 351 -28.96 -8.22 -18.30
CA LEU A 351 -29.37 -6.84 -18.44
C LEU A 351 -30.62 -6.86 -19.35
N LYS A 352 -31.79 -6.88 -18.73
CA LYS A 352 -33.07 -6.61 -19.40
C LYS A 352 -33.20 -5.13 -19.65
#